data_1cb86c91c437ca916a624861938b4eb4
#
_entry.id   1cb86c91c437ca916a624861938b4eb4
#
_cell.length_a   1.000
_cell.length_b   1.000
_cell.length_c   1.000
_cell.angle_alpha   90.00
_cell.angle_beta   90.00
_cell.angle_gamma   90.00
#
_symmetry.space_group_name_H-M   'P 1'
#
loop_
_entity.id
_entity.type
_entity.pdbx_description
1 polymer ?
#
loop_
_entity_poly.entity_id
_entity_poly.type
_entity_poly.pdbx_seq_one_letter_code
_entity_poly.pdbx_strand_id
1 'polypeptide(L)'
;MVAGRGLAKASVAISPAPFRGVLPLPVSALRTASVALKNPRNRHRAIPLTFEQFRYGFANAVSQEEAKELYPKYSVPGPGEPLFQAAAANFNPWSEDKVDTKNPDRGPMLIMVGEKDHTVPISIAKASYKKQSKNKDQVTEFERIPDRGHSLTIDHGWKEVADKALAFVKRFV
;
A
#
# COMPACT_ATOMS: atom_id res chain seq x y z
N MET A 1 -0.50 8.13 -7.76
CA MET A 1 0.03 8.98 -8.88
C MET A 1 -0.88 8.97 -10.10
N VAL A 2 -1.23 7.82 -10.67
CA VAL A 2 -2.11 7.72 -11.86
C VAL A 2 -3.44 8.47 -11.67
N ALA A 3 -4.15 8.21 -10.57
CA ALA A 3 -5.38 8.94 -10.24
C ALA A 3 -5.18 10.45 -10.13
N GLY A 4 -4.12 10.92 -9.43
CA GLY A 4 -3.83 12.36 -9.30
C GLY A 4 -3.52 13.07 -10.62
N ARG A 5 -3.29 12.32 -11.72
CA ARG A 5 -3.10 12.83 -13.08
C ARG A 5 -4.38 12.78 -13.92
N GLY A 6 -5.51 12.36 -13.37
CA GLY A 6 -6.77 12.23 -14.10
C GLY A 6 -6.79 11.09 -15.13
N LEU A 7 -5.92 10.08 -14.99
CA LEU A 7 -5.75 9.03 -15.99
C LEU A 7 -6.62 7.79 -15.72
N ALA A 8 -7.47 7.82 -14.69
CA ALA A 8 -8.29 6.68 -14.29
C ALA A 8 -9.75 7.07 -14.12
N LYS A 9 -10.67 6.31 -14.71
CA LYS A 9 -12.12 6.48 -14.54
C LYS A 9 -12.56 6.21 -13.09
N ALA A 10 -11.97 5.20 -12.47
CA ALA A 10 -12.09 4.87 -11.05
C ALA A 10 -10.79 4.24 -10.56
N SER A 11 -10.49 4.30 -9.27
CA SER A 11 -9.27 3.77 -8.69
C SER A 11 -9.55 2.97 -7.43
N VAL A 12 -8.90 1.82 -7.28
CA VAL A 12 -8.84 1.07 -6.03
C VAL A 12 -7.38 0.97 -5.60
N ALA A 13 -7.09 1.43 -4.40
CA ALA A 13 -5.75 1.40 -3.81
C ALA A 13 -5.75 0.44 -2.62
N ILE A 14 -5.18 -0.75 -2.79
CA ILE A 14 -5.11 -1.80 -1.78
C ILE A 14 -3.77 -1.69 -1.05
N SER A 15 -3.81 -1.45 0.25
CA SER A 15 -2.62 -1.21 1.09
C SER A 15 -1.59 -0.28 0.43
N PRO A 16 -2.01 0.94 0.00
CA PRO A 16 -1.15 1.82 -0.78
C PRO A 16 0.04 2.33 0.02
N ALA A 17 1.22 2.31 -0.59
CA ALA A 17 2.40 2.97 -0.02
C ALA A 17 2.12 4.45 0.28
N PRO A 18 2.74 5.02 1.32
CA PRO A 18 2.60 6.44 1.64
C PRO A 18 3.18 7.30 0.52
N PHE A 19 2.44 8.34 0.15
CA PHE A 19 2.92 9.38 -0.74
C PHE A 19 3.33 10.64 0.05
N ARG A 20 3.99 11.59 -0.58
CA ARG A 20 4.47 12.80 0.06
C ARG A 20 3.39 13.54 0.86
N GLY A 21 3.70 13.81 2.13
CA GLY A 21 2.79 14.45 3.08
C GLY A 21 1.95 13.46 3.90
N VAL A 22 2.08 12.15 3.70
CA VAL A 22 1.61 11.12 4.64
C VAL A 22 2.71 10.94 5.68
N LEU A 23 2.42 11.33 6.93
CA LEU A 23 3.46 11.45 7.97
C LEU A 23 3.56 10.27 8.95
N PRO A 24 2.50 9.46 9.21
CA PRO A 24 2.62 8.37 10.18
C PRO A 24 3.75 7.41 9.85
N LEU A 25 4.57 7.09 10.86
CA LEU A 25 5.69 6.14 10.78
C LEU A 25 5.56 5.08 11.88
N PRO A 26 4.58 4.16 11.79
CA PRO A 26 4.39 3.11 12.79
C PRO A 26 5.61 2.18 12.87
N VAL A 27 5.88 1.65 14.07
CA VAL A 27 7.03 0.77 14.32
C VAL A 27 7.02 -0.47 13.41
N SER A 28 5.85 -1.05 13.14
CA SER A 28 5.74 -2.22 12.24
C SER A 28 6.18 -1.88 10.81
N ALA A 29 5.74 -0.73 10.28
CA ALA A 29 6.16 -0.27 8.94
C ALA A 29 7.66 0.02 8.89
N LEU A 30 8.20 0.68 9.92
CA LEU A 30 9.65 0.92 10.01
C LEU A 30 10.44 -0.38 10.05
N ARG A 31 9.98 -1.37 10.82
CA ARG A 31 10.61 -2.70 10.89
C ARG A 31 10.60 -3.38 9.52
N THR A 32 9.48 -3.36 8.82
CA THR A 32 9.37 -3.95 7.47
C THR A 32 10.30 -3.22 6.49
N ALA A 33 10.27 -1.89 6.45
CA ALA A 33 11.09 -1.08 5.56
C ALA A 33 12.60 -1.20 5.87
N SER A 34 12.97 -1.45 7.14
CA SER A 34 14.38 -1.56 7.56
C SER A 34 15.14 -2.67 6.84
N VAL A 35 14.47 -3.69 6.34
CA VAL A 35 15.08 -4.78 5.54
C VAL A 35 15.82 -4.17 4.34
N ALA A 36 15.22 -3.18 3.69
CA ALA A 36 15.85 -2.48 2.58
C ALA A 36 16.72 -1.29 3.05
N LEU A 37 16.16 -0.43 3.91
CA LEU A 37 16.74 0.89 4.22
C LEU A 37 17.98 0.84 5.10
N LYS A 38 18.24 -0.26 5.82
CA LYS A 38 19.41 -0.39 6.70
C LYS A 38 20.76 -0.33 5.97
N ASN A 39 20.78 -0.58 4.67
CA ASN A 39 22.00 -0.51 3.87
C ASN A 39 21.77 0.38 2.63
N PRO A 40 22.43 1.54 2.49
CA PRO A 40 22.26 2.45 1.35
C PRO A 40 22.53 1.81 -0.02
N ARG A 41 23.39 0.79 -0.07
CA ARG A 41 23.68 0.06 -1.33
C ARG A 41 22.46 -0.71 -1.85
N ASN A 42 21.47 -1.00 -0.98
CA ASN A 42 20.23 -1.65 -1.36
C ASN A 42 19.36 -0.79 -2.28
N ARG A 43 19.60 0.51 -2.36
CA ARG A 43 18.90 1.39 -3.28
C ARG A 43 18.94 0.88 -4.72
N HIS A 44 20.06 0.35 -5.16
CA HIS A 44 20.27 -0.11 -6.54
C HIS A 44 20.28 -1.64 -6.68
N ARG A 45 19.64 -2.35 -5.73
CA ARG A 45 19.62 -3.81 -5.70
C ARG A 45 18.19 -4.35 -5.63
N ALA A 46 18.01 -5.57 -6.13
CA ALA A 46 16.86 -6.39 -5.79
C ALA A 46 17.09 -7.02 -4.41
N ILE A 47 16.09 -6.91 -3.53
CA ILE A 47 16.18 -7.30 -2.12
C ILE A 47 15.26 -8.50 -1.90
N PRO A 48 15.80 -9.70 -1.68
CA PRO A 48 14.99 -10.83 -1.26
C PRO A 48 14.58 -10.68 0.20
N LEU A 49 13.42 -11.20 0.54
CA LEU A 49 12.98 -11.35 1.92
C LEU A 49 13.28 -12.77 2.41
N THR A 50 13.68 -12.93 3.66
CA THR A 50 13.62 -14.24 4.31
C THR A 50 12.16 -14.62 4.58
N PHE A 51 11.91 -15.91 4.88
CA PHE A 51 10.56 -16.35 5.24
C PHE A 51 10.00 -15.58 6.44
N GLU A 52 10.81 -15.35 7.47
CA GLU A 52 10.40 -14.61 8.67
C GLU A 52 10.07 -13.15 8.36
N GLN A 53 10.83 -12.51 7.47
CA GLN A 53 10.59 -11.15 7.01
C GLN A 53 9.30 -11.06 6.18
N PHE A 54 9.11 -12.01 5.27
CA PHE A 54 7.87 -12.12 4.49
C PHE A 54 6.67 -12.37 5.41
N ARG A 55 6.78 -13.33 6.32
CA ARG A 55 5.73 -13.64 7.28
C ARG A 55 5.39 -12.43 8.14
N TYR A 56 6.38 -11.71 8.65
CA TYR A 56 6.13 -10.52 9.45
C TYR A 56 5.43 -9.40 8.67
N GLY A 57 5.93 -9.07 7.47
CA GLY A 57 5.47 -7.91 6.71
C GLY A 57 4.21 -8.17 5.89
N PHE A 58 4.09 -9.37 5.32
CA PHE A 58 3.03 -9.69 4.36
C PHE A 58 2.02 -10.72 4.87
N ALA A 59 2.49 -11.80 5.48
CA ALA A 59 1.69 -12.97 5.81
C ALA A 59 1.47 -13.13 7.34
N ASN A 60 1.47 -12.03 8.09
CA ASN A 60 1.35 -12.05 9.55
C ASN A 60 -0.05 -12.43 10.06
N ALA A 61 -1.06 -12.32 9.23
CA ALA A 61 -2.47 -12.58 9.56
C ALA A 61 -3.04 -13.85 8.92
N VAL A 62 -2.21 -14.67 8.30
CA VAL A 62 -2.57 -15.99 7.78
C VAL A 62 -1.93 -17.10 8.63
N SER A 63 -2.36 -18.36 8.43
CA SER A 63 -1.75 -19.50 9.12
C SER A 63 -0.26 -19.66 8.72
N GLN A 64 0.48 -20.42 9.51
CA GLN A 64 1.89 -20.70 9.17
C GLN A 64 2.01 -21.56 7.91
N GLU A 65 1.07 -22.47 7.73
CA GLU A 65 0.97 -23.35 6.57
C GLU A 65 0.73 -22.52 5.31
N GLU A 66 -0.26 -21.64 5.32
CA GLU A 66 -0.54 -20.74 4.21
C GLU A 66 0.64 -19.81 3.90
N ALA A 67 1.28 -19.24 4.94
CA ALA A 67 2.47 -18.40 4.75
C ALA A 67 3.61 -19.16 4.05
N LYS A 68 3.81 -20.47 4.37
CA LYS A 68 4.81 -21.33 3.70
C LYS A 68 4.46 -21.61 2.24
N GLU A 69 3.17 -21.65 1.89
CA GLU A 69 2.73 -21.80 0.50
C GLU A 69 2.87 -20.49 -0.31
N LEU A 70 2.54 -19.35 0.32
CA LEU A 70 2.61 -18.04 -0.33
C LEU A 70 4.06 -17.60 -0.59
N TYR A 71 4.97 -17.90 0.35
CA TYR A 71 6.36 -17.43 0.28
C TYR A 71 7.08 -17.80 -1.01
N PRO A 72 7.18 -19.07 -1.44
CA PRO A 72 7.87 -19.42 -2.67
C PRO A 72 7.18 -18.91 -3.95
N LYS A 73 5.86 -18.66 -3.89
CA LYS A 73 5.09 -18.20 -5.04
C LYS A 73 5.19 -16.69 -5.26
N TYR A 74 5.26 -15.91 -4.17
CA TYR A 74 5.08 -14.45 -4.24
C TYR A 74 6.23 -13.64 -3.65
N SER A 75 7.19 -14.26 -2.96
CA SER A 75 8.35 -13.55 -2.43
C SER A 75 9.43 -13.36 -3.49
N VAL A 76 9.13 -12.50 -4.45
CA VAL A 76 10.10 -12.12 -5.50
C VAL A 76 11.00 -10.99 -4.96
N PRO A 77 12.33 -11.02 -5.23
CA PRO A 77 13.22 -9.93 -4.85
C PRO A 77 12.73 -8.58 -5.43
N GLY A 78 12.39 -7.65 -4.55
CA GLY A 78 11.86 -6.34 -4.93
C GLY A 78 12.96 -5.29 -5.10
N PRO A 79 12.79 -4.28 -5.99
CA PRO A 79 13.75 -3.19 -6.13
C PRO A 79 13.78 -2.31 -4.88
N GLY A 80 14.98 -1.91 -4.45
CA GLY A 80 15.14 -1.03 -3.29
C GLY A 80 14.76 0.41 -3.57
N GLU A 81 15.00 0.92 -4.78
CA GLU A 81 14.82 2.32 -5.15
C GLU A 81 13.48 2.92 -4.72
N PRO A 82 12.30 2.29 -4.97
CA PRO A 82 11.01 2.85 -4.55
C PRO A 82 10.89 3.04 -3.03
N LEU A 83 11.52 2.18 -2.22
CA LEU A 83 11.50 2.29 -0.77
C LEU A 83 12.36 3.48 -0.29
N PHE A 84 13.52 3.71 -0.91
CA PHE A 84 14.34 4.88 -0.64
C PHE A 84 13.68 6.18 -1.08
N GLN A 85 12.99 6.19 -2.23
CA GLN A 85 12.19 7.32 -2.69
C GLN A 85 11.06 7.64 -1.72
N ALA A 86 10.26 6.64 -1.32
CA ALA A 86 9.17 6.82 -0.35
C ALA A 86 9.69 7.33 1.00
N ALA A 87 10.81 6.81 1.50
CA ALA A 87 11.43 7.27 2.75
C ALA A 87 11.88 8.73 2.68
N ALA A 88 12.39 9.17 1.52
CA ALA A 88 12.86 10.54 1.29
C ALA A 88 11.75 11.51 0.85
N ALA A 89 10.55 11.03 0.50
CA ALA A 89 9.49 11.80 -0.15
C ALA A 89 9.09 13.08 0.59
N ASN A 90 9.05 13.02 1.93
CA ASN A 90 8.66 14.15 2.76
C ASN A 90 9.75 15.22 2.90
N PHE A 91 11.00 14.88 2.61
CA PHE A 91 12.16 15.77 2.69
C PHE A 91 12.57 16.33 1.31
N ASN A 92 12.10 15.70 0.22
CA ASN A 92 12.43 16.12 -1.14
C ASN A 92 11.26 16.92 -1.77
N PRO A 93 11.41 18.22 -2.00
CA PRO A 93 10.37 19.06 -2.63
C PRO A 93 10.06 18.66 -4.08
N TRP A 94 11.02 18.02 -4.76
CA TRP A 94 10.87 17.53 -6.14
C TRP A 94 10.55 16.03 -6.22
N SER A 95 10.10 15.44 -5.11
CA SER A 95 9.73 14.02 -5.09
C SER A 95 8.65 13.70 -6.10
N GLU A 96 8.86 12.67 -6.90
CA GLU A 96 7.84 12.11 -7.80
C GLU A 96 6.65 11.52 -7.04
N ASP A 97 6.82 11.20 -5.75
CA ASP A 97 5.73 10.76 -4.86
C ASP A 97 4.76 11.88 -4.46
N LYS A 98 4.94 13.10 -5.01
CA LYS A 98 3.96 14.17 -4.89
C LYS A 98 2.73 13.83 -5.73
N VAL A 99 1.60 13.66 -5.05
CA VAL A 99 0.32 13.37 -5.68
C VAL A 99 -0.56 14.61 -5.65
N ASP A 100 -1.12 14.99 -6.79
CA ASP A 100 -2.18 16.00 -6.81
C ASP A 100 -3.48 15.37 -6.30
N THR A 101 -3.76 15.61 -5.01
CA THR A 101 -4.96 15.11 -4.36
C THR A 101 -6.18 15.98 -4.61
N LYS A 102 -6.01 17.14 -5.25
CA LYS A 102 -7.07 18.11 -5.52
C LYS A 102 -7.53 18.12 -6.99
N ASN A 103 -6.87 17.35 -7.86
CA ASN A 103 -7.28 17.26 -9.27
C ASN A 103 -8.76 16.88 -9.38
N PRO A 104 -9.63 17.72 -9.97
CA PRO A 104 -11.05 17.44 -10.11
C PRO A 104 -11.31 16.22 -11.01
N ASP A 105 -10.38 15.88 -11.92
CA ASP A 105 -10.48 14.76 -12.84
C ASP A 105 -9.88 13.46 -12.27
N ARG A 106 -9.51 13.43 -10.98
CA ARG A 106 -8.90 12.26 -10.33
C ARG A 106 -9.72 10.98 -10.47
N GLY A 107 -11.04 11.12 -10.61
CA GLY A 107 -12.00 10.04 -10.52
C GLY A 107 -12.24 9.55 -9.07
N PRO A 108 -13.30 8.75 -8.86
CA PRO A 108 -13.58 8.13 -7.57
C PRO A 108 -12.47 7.18 -7.13
N MET A 109 -12.27 7.08 -5.81
CA MET A 109 -11.19 6.28 -5.23
C MET A 109 -11.66 5.49 -4.01
N LEU A 110 -11.40 4.19 -3.98
CA LEU A 110 -11.50 3.34 -2.81
C LEU A 110 -10.09 3.06 -2.27
N ILE A 111 -9.88 3.27 -0.98
CA ILE A 111 -8.65 2.86 -0.28
C ILE A 111 -9.00 1.69 0.63
N MET A 112 -8.39 0.54 0.40
CA MET A 112 -8.58 -0.68 1.18
C MET A 112 -7.30 -1.00 1.96
N VAL A 113 -7.44 -1.50 3.19
CA VAL A 113 -6.30 -1.88 4.03
C VAL A 113 -6.67 -3.02 4.97
N GLY A 114 -5.74 -3.94 5.20
CA GLY A 114 -5.87 -4.99 6.20
C GLY A 114 -5.75 -4.41 7.61
N GLU A 115 -6.62 -4.85 8.52
CA GLU A 115 -6.61 -4.38 9.92
C GLU A 115 -5.29 -4.64 10.63
N LYS A 116 -4.67 -5.79 10.34
CA LYS A 116 -3.41 -6.27 10.93
C LYS A 116 -2.20 -6.05 10.01
N ASP A 117 -2.31 -5.17 9.02
CA ASP A 117 -1.23 -4.89 8.08
C ASP A 117 0.00 -4.27 8.78
N HIS A 118 1.14 -4.95 8.71
CA HIS A 118 2.39 -4.48 9.29
C HIS A 118 3.21 -3.62 8.32
N THR A 119 2.99 -3.75 7.02
CA THR A 119 3.72 -3.00 5.98
C THR A 119 3.08 -1.64 5.74
N VAL A 120 1.75 -1.60 5.59
CA VAL A 120 0.97 -0.36 5.51
C VAL A 120 -0.11 -0.36 6.60
N PRO A 121 0.26 -0.11 7.86
CA PRO A 121 -0.72 -0.05 8.95
C PRO A 121 -1.85 0.94 8.70
N ILE A 122 -2.99 0.70 9.33
CA ILE A 122 -4.20 1.53 9.21
C ILE A 122 -3.93 3.03 9.36
N SER A 123 -2.99 3.43 10.22
CA SER A 123 -2.64 4.84 10.43
C SER A 123 -2.10 5.51 9.16
N ILE A 124 -1.31 4.79 8.36
CA ILE A 124 -0.79 5.26 7.07
C ILE A 124 -1.95 5.37 6.06
N ALA A 125 -2.75 4.30 5.94
CA ALA A 125 -3.88 4.27 5.00
C ALA A 125 -4.94 5.34 5.35
N LYS A 126 -5.26 5.55 6.63
CA LYS A 126 -6.15 6.62 7.09
C LYS A 126 -5.59 8.01 6.81
N ALA A 127 -4.27 8.23 6.97
CA ALA A 127 -3.65 9.51 6.62
C ALA A 127 -3.71 9.77 5.12
N SER A 128 -3.51 8.76 4.30
CA SER A 128 -3.69 8.82 2.84
C SER A 128 -5.14 9.14 2.48
N TYR A 129 -6.10 8.43 3.07
CA TYR A 129 -7.53 8.70 2.90
C TYR A 129 -7.89 10.14 3.29
N LYS A 130 -7.44 10.62 4.47
CA LYS A 130 -7.70 11.99 4.94
C LYS A 130 -7.19 13.06 3.97
N LYS A 131 -6.10 12.79 3.25
CA LYS A 131 -5.59 13.71 2.22
C LYS A 131 -6.43 13.64 0.94
N GLN A 132 -6.76 12.45 0.49
CA GLN A 132 -7.55 12.23 -0.72
C GLN A 132 -9.01 12.71 -0.56
N SER A 133 -9.62 12.53 0.60
CA SER A 133 -11.01 12.96 0.91
C SER A 133 -11.19 14.48 1.02
N LYS A 134 -10.10 15.25 0.98
CA LYS A 134 -10.17 16.73 0.86
C LYS A 134 -10.60 17.18 -0.53
N ASN A 135 -10.47 16.34 -1.54
CA ASN A 135 -11.07 16.56 -2.85
C ASN A 135 -12.60 16.42 -2.69
N LYS A 136 -13.33 17.51 -2.91
CA LYS A 136 -14.79 17.56 -2.78
C LYS A 136 -15.51 17.25 -4.10
N ASP A 137 -14.78 17.28 -5.19
CA ASP A 137 -15.31 17.03 -6.54
C ASP A 137 -15.39 15.54 -6.84
N GLN A 138 -14.69 14.69 -6.03
CA GLN A 138 -14.57 13.27 -6.27
C GLN A 138 -14.85 12.43 -5.02
N VAL A 139 -15.55 11.32 -5.21
CA VAL A 139 -15.81 10.33 -4.15
C VAL A 139 -14.49 9.72 -3.67
N THR A 140 -14.33 9.62 -2.36
CA THR A 140 -13.23 8.87 -1.72
C THR A 140 -13.81 8.02 -0.60
N GLU A 141 -13.63 6.71 -0.70
CA GLU A 141 -14.09 5.74 0.28
C GLU A 141 -12.91 5.03 0.95
N PHE A 142 -13.15 4.54 2.16
CA PHE A 142 -12.15 3.81 2.94
C PHE A 142 -12.75 2.52 3.47
N GLU A 143 -12.09 1.42 3.18
CA GLU A 143 -12.49 0.09 3.62
C GLU A 143 -11.40 -0.56 4.46
N ARG A 144 -11.74 -0.94 5.69
CA ARG A 144 -10.89 -1.75 6.54
C ARG A 144 -11.31 -3.21 6.43
N ILE A 145 -10.40 -4.09 6.07
CA ILE A 145 -10.65 -5.52 5.99
C ILE A 145 -10.27 -6.15 7.34
N PRO A 146 -11.25 -6.62 8.13
CA PRO A 146 -11.00 -7.17 9.46
C PRO A 146 -10.06 -8.37 9.42
N ASP A 147 -9.24 -8.52 10.46
CA ASP A 147 -8.36 -9.66 10.70
C ASP A 147 -7.34 -9.98 9.59
N ARG A 148 -7.18 -9.12 8.58
CA ARG A 148 -6.28 -9.35 7.43
C ARG A 148 -5.00 -8.54 7.53
N GLY A 149 -3.91 -9.11 6.99
CA GLY A 149 -2.59 -8.49 6.88
C GLY A 149 -2.38 -7.76 5.54
N HIS A 150 -1.13 -7.72 5.08
CA HIS A 150 -0.74 -7.07 3.81
C HIS A 150 -1.03 -7.94 2.58
N SER A 151 -1.21 -9.25 2.74
CA SER A 151 -1.39 -10.23 1.66
C SER A 151 -2.78 -10.22 1.01
N LEU A 152 -3.55 -9.16 1.15
CA LEU A 152 -4.96 -9.04 0.76
C LEU A 152 -5.31 -9.56 -0.64
N THR A 153 -4.36 -9.48 -1.58
CA THR A 153 -4.57 -9.85 -2.98
C THR A 153 -4.09 -11.26 -3.32
N ILE A 154 -3.44 -11.95 -2.38
CA ILE A 154 -2.80 -13.25 -2.64
C ILE A 154 -3.15 -14.34 -1.62
N ASP A 155 -3.69 -13.98 -0.45
CA ASP A 155 -4.09 -14.94 0.59
C ASP A 155 -5.47 -15.55 0.32
N HIS A 156 -5.89 -16.53 1.12
CA HIS A 156 -7.15 -17.25 0.99
C HIS A 156 -8.40 -16.36 0.82
N GLY A 157 -8.39 -15.14 1.35
CA GLY A 157 -9.51 -14.21 1.27
C GLY A 157 -9.42 -13.17 0.14
N TRP A 158 -8.50 -13.34 -0.82
CA TRP A 158 -8.32 -12.38 -1.93
C TRP A 158 -9.61 -12.12 -2.72
N LYS A 159 -10.49 -13.12 -2.81
CA LYS A 159 -11.75 -13.01 -3.56
C LYS A 159 -12.69 -11.96 -2.96
N GLU A 160 -12.82 -11.91 -1.62
CA GLU A 160 -13.61 -10.87 -0.94
C GLU A 160 -13.10 -9.47 -1.29
N VAL A 161 -11.78 -9.30 -1.28
CA VAL A 161 -11.14 -8.02 -1.63
C VAL A 161 -11.40 -7.64 -3.09
N ALA A 162 -11.32 -8.61 -3.99
CA ALA A 162 -11.60 -8.44 -5.41
C ALA A 162 -13.08 -8.08 -5.65
N ASP A 163 -14.02 -8.77 -4.99
CA ASP A 163 -15.45 -8.51 -5.11
C ASP A 163 -15.82 -7.09 -4.61
N LYS A 164 -15.24 -6.65 -3.49
CA LYS A 164 -15.41 -5.28 -2.97
C LYS A 164 -14.85 -4.24 -3.93
N ALA A 165 -13.65 -4.47 -4.46
CA ALA A 165 -13.03 -3.60 -5.45
C ALA A 165 -13.88 -3.48 -6.72
N LEU A 166 -14.35 -4.61 -7.24
CA LEU A 166 -15.21 -4.67 -8.42
C LEU A 166 -16.55 -3.97 -8.19
N ALA A 167 -17.19 -4.21 -7.03
CA ALA A 167 -18.45 -3.55 -6.67
C ALA A 167 -18.29 -2.02 -6.62
N PHE A 168 -17.15 -1.52 -6.09
CA PHE A 168 -16.86 -0.10 -6.10
C PHE A 168 -16.71 0.44 -7.52
N VAL A 169 -15.88 -0.20 -8.35
CA VAL A 169 -15.60 0.26 -9.73
C VAL A 169 -16.87 0.30 -10.56
N LYS A 170 -17.73 -0.74 -10.50
CA LYS A 170 -19.00 -0.83 -11.25
C LYS A 170 -19.97 0.31 -10.97
N ARG A 171 -19.80 1.08 -9.92
CA ARG A 171 -20.67 2.23 -9.61
C ARG A 171 -20.34 3.45 -10.50
N PHE A 172 -19.20 3.45 -11.17
CA PHE A 172 -18.66 4.62 -11.86
C PHE A 172 -18.19 4.34 -13.30
N VAL A 173 -18.28 3.06 -13.73
CA VAL A 173 -17.84 2.61 -15.06
C VAL A 173 -18.93 1.82 -15.75
#